data_991a0de801ee960e5c09abc55896cbe1
#
_entry.id   991a0de801ee960e5c09abc55896cbe1
#
_cell.length_a   1.000
_cell.length_b   1.000
_cell.length_c   1.000
_cell.angle_alpha   90.00
_cell.angle_beta   90.00
_cell.angle_gamma   90.00
#
_symmetry.space_group_name_H-M   'P 1'
#
loop_
_entity.id
_entity.type
_entity.pdbx_description
1 polymer ?
#
loop_
_entity_poly.entity_id
_entity_poly.type
_entity_poly.pdbx_seq_one_letter_code
_entity_poly.pdbx_strand_id
1 'polypeptide(L)'
;LETSRFRILTLNGGGSKGVYTLGVLNELERLLGSPLHHHFDLIYGTSTGAIIASLLSLGKDIKFIEKKYFELIPDIMGCWTKAGKSKVLKNHAESLFENKKFDSFLTKTGIVAMNYEYQRPLIFKSHVDAAYGLKASFEPGFGLTIAEAVQASCAAHPVFNKVKLETSNQGTQEAIDGGFVANNPTLFAIMDANKALKIPEESISVLNVGVGNYVEKPINFSSKILSKLNLVQLVGRVLNANTNTTEILTKFLYPNLNIVIVNETFAQPEYGTNMVETNTDKLKLLYRLGRESFAKNEKQITQLFA
;
A
#
# COMPACT_ATOMS: atom_id res chain seq x y z
N LEU A 1 -18.49 -29.24 -6.53
CA LEU A 1 -18.71 -27.80 -6.44
C LEU A 1 -17.35 -27.18 -6.21
N GLU A 2 -16.73 -26.56 -7.23
CA GLU A 2 -15.55 -25.72 -7.05
C GLU A 2 -15.97 -24.57 -6.12
N THR A 3 -15.46 -24.58 -4.90
CA THR A 3 -15.66 -23.46 -3.97
C THR A 3 -14.91 -22.28 -4.54
N SER A 4 -15.64 -21.27 -4.99
CA SER A 4 -15.05 -20.01 -5.45
C SER A 4 -14.07 -19.49 -4.41
N ARG A 5 -12.79 -19.35 -4.76
CA ARG A 5 -11.74 -18.86 -3.86
C ARG A 5 -11.94 -17.37 -3.58
N PHE A 6 -11.84 -16.98 -2.32
CA PHE A 6 -11.83 -15.59 -1.90
C PHE A 6 -10.42 -15.02 -2.11
N ARG A 7 -10.29 -14.10 -3.07
CA ARG A 7 -8.99 -13.56 -3.50
C ARG A 7 -8.70 -12.23 -2.86
N ILE A 8 -7.54 -12.12 -2.26
CA ILE A 8 -7.06 -10.92 -1.57
C ILE A 8 -5.84 -10.37 -2.30
N LEU A 9 -5.84 -9.07 -2.60
CA LEU A 9 -4.67 -8.32 -3.04
C LEU A 9 -4.18 -7.43 -1.90
N THR A 10 -2.90 -7.52 -1.57
CA THR A 10 -2.28 -6.65 -0.58
C THR A 10 -1.06 -5.93 -1.15
N LEU A 11 -1.01 -4.61 -0.92
CA LEU A 11 -0.03 -3.71 -1.53
C LEU A 11 0.78 -3.00 -0.44
N ASN A 12 2.10 -3.25 -0.45
CA ASN A 12 3.00 -2.71 0.56
C ASN A 12 3.28 -1.21 0.38
N GLY A 13 3.64 -0.55 1.47
CA GLY A 13 4.16 0.80 1.48
C GLY A 13 5.61 0.87 0.99
N GLY A 14 6.04 2.05 0.51
CA GLY A 14 7.44 2.22 0.07
C GLY A 14 7.75 3.50 -0.71
N GLY A 15 6.88 4.49 -0.69
CA GLY A 15 7.08 5.79 -1.36
C GLY A 15 7.28 5.64 -2.87
N SER A 16 8.27 6.30 -3.44
CA SER A 16 8.57 6.27 -4.89
C SER A 16 8.79 4.86 -5.46
N LYS A 17 9.17 3.89 -4.61
CA LYS A 17 9.36 2.51 -5.04
C LYS A 17 8.06 1.81 -5.46
N GLY A 18 6.89 2.38 -5.20
CA GLY A 18 5.59 1.87 -5.68
C GLY A 18 5.49 1.73 -7.20
N VAL A 19 6.37 2.35 -7.97
CA VAL A 19 6.46 2.10 -9.42
C VAL A 19 6.83 0.64 -9.75
N TYR A 20 7.58 -0.05 -8.88
CA TYR A 20 7.80 -1.49 -8.98
C TYR A 20 6.48 -2.26 -8.88
N THR A 21 5.66 -1.93 -7.87
CA THR A 21 4.33 -2.52 -7.70
C THR A 21 3.47 -2.35 -8.95
N LEU A 22 3.49 -1.16 -9.57
CA LEU A 22 2.77 -0.90 -10.82
C LEU A 22 3.30 -1.76 -11.98
N GLY A 23 4.61 -2.00 -12.05
CA GLY A 23 5.21 -2.93 -13.02
C GLY A 23 4.66 -4.36 -12.89
N VAL A 24 4.56 -4.87 -11.66
CA VAL A 24 3.97 -6.19 -11.37
C VAL A 24 2.49 -6.22 -11.77
N LEU A 25 1.72 -5.23 -11.32
CA LEU A 25 0.27 -5.18 -11.55
C LEU A 25 -0.10 -4.95 -13.01
N ASN A 26 0.76 -4.26 -13.80
CA ASN A 26 0.55 -4.10 -15.24
C ASN A 26 0.59 -5.44 -15.99
N GLU A 27 1.54 -6.30 -15.64
CA GLU A 27 1.61 -7.64 -16.24
C GLU A 27 0.44 -8.51 -15.78
N LEU A 28 0.04 -8.40 -14.51
CA LEU A 28 -1.13 -9.10 -13.98
C LEU A 28 -2.42 -8.70 -14.70
N GLU A 29 -2.68 -7.40 -14.86
CA GLU A 29 -3.89 -6.91 -15.56
C GLU A 29 -3.92 -7.38 -17.02
N ARG A 30 -2.75 -7.39 -17.68
CA ARG A 30 -2.62 -7.92 -19.05
C ARG A 30 -2.88 -9.42 -19.12
N LEU A 31 -2.38 -10.19 -18.16
CA LEU A 31 -2.63 -11.64 -18.08
C LEU A 31 -4.11 -11.95 -17.89
N LEU A 32 -4.80 -11.19 -17.02
CA LEU A 32 -6.22 -11.40 -16.69
C LEU A 32 -7.18 -10.78 -17.70
N GLY A 33 -6.71 -9.86 -18.56
CA GLY A 33 -7.45 -9.27 -19.67
C GLY A 33 -8.58 -8.30 -19.27
N SER A 34 -8.68 -7.93 -17.99
CA SER A 34 -9.68 -6.98 -17.47
C SER A 34 -9.20 -6.30 -16.19
N PRO A 35 -9.82 -5.18 -15.77
CA PRO A 35 -9.44 -4.42 -14.59
C PRO A 35 -9.35 -5.27 -13.32
N LEU A 36 -8.32 -5.04 -12.51
CA LEU A 36 -7.98 -5.91 -11.37
C LEU A 36 -9.07 -5.98 -10.30
N HIS A 37 -9.89 -4.93 -10.13
CA HIS A 37 -10.99 -4.97 -9.16
C HIS A 37 -12.04 -6.06 -9.43
N HIS A 38 -12.11 -6.62 -10.64
CA HIS A 38 -12.98 -7.75 -10.97
C HIS A 38 -12.44 -9.10 -10.47
N HIS A 39 -11.17 -9.17 -10.14
CA HIS A 39 -10.46 -10.41 -9.84
C HIS A 39 -10.17 -10.62 -8.35
N PHE A 40 -10.37 -9.58 -7.53
CA PHE A 40 -10.12 -9.62 -6.10
C PHE A 40 -11.36 -9.22 -5.30
N ASP A 41 -11.66 -9.99 -4.26
CA ASP A 41 -12.78 -9.76 -3.35
C ASP A 41 -12.44 -8.72 -2.27
N LEU A 42 -11.15 -8.58 -1.96
CA LEU A 42 -10.62 -7.66 -0.94
C LEU A 42 -9.28 -7.10 -1.37
N ILE A 43 -9.13 -5.79 -1.32
CA ILE A 43 -7.87 -5.10 -1.64
C ILE A 43 -7.43 -4.28 -0.43
N TYR A 44 -6.19 -4.51 0.03
CA TYR A 44 -5.59 -3.76 1.13
C TYR A 44 -4.35 -3.01 0.68
N GLY A 45 -4.16 -1.79 1.20
CA GLY A 45 -2.97 -0.99 0.90
C GLY A 45 -2.47 -0.17 2.08
N THR A 46 -1.15 0.03 2.10
CA THR A 46 -0.46 0.92 3.05
C THR A 46 0.35 1.96 2.29
N SER A 47 0.26 3.23 2.68
CA SER A 47 1.06 4.31 2.09
C SER A 47 0.91 4.37 0.57
N THR A 48 1.98 4.24 -0.20
CA THR A 48 1.95 4.13 -1.65
C THR A 48 1.01 3.01 -2.14
N GLY A 49 0.99 1.88 -1.43
CA GLY A 49 0.04 0.79 -1.70
C GLY A 49 -1.42 1.21 -1.48
N ALA A 50 -1.70 2.14 -0.55
CA ALA A 50 -3.05 2.66 -0.33
C ALA A 50 -3.55 3.52 -1.50
N ILE A 51 -2.66 4.32 -2.12
CA ILE A 51 -2.99 5.08 -3.34
C ILE A 51 -3.41 4.12 -4.45
N ILE A 52 -2.59 3.09 -4.71
CA ILE A 52 -2.82 2.11 -5.77
C ILE A 52 -4.09 1.30 -5.47
N ALA A 53 -4.23 0.77 -4.25
CA ALA A 53 -5.40 0.00 -3.81
C ALA A 53 -6.71 0.78 -4.00
N SER A 54 -6.72 2.05 -3.60
CA SER A 54 -7.90 2.91 -3.72
C SER A 54 -8.28 3.16 -5.18
N LEU A 55 -7.31 3.43 -6.05
CA LEU A 55 -7.58 3.65 -7.47
C LEU A 55 -8.05 2.37 -8.17
N LEU A 56 -7.45 1.21 -7.86
CA LEU A 56 -7.92 -0.08 -8.33
C LEU A 56 -9.37 -0.34 -7.90
N SER A 57 -9.66 -0.15 -6.62
CA SER A 57 -11.00 -0.37 -6.06
C SER A 57 -12.05 0.61 -6.59
N LEU A 58 -11.63 1.76 -7.12
CA LEU A 58 -12.49 2.69 -7.89
C LEU A 58 -12.61 2.32 -9.38
N GLY A 59 -12.11 1.15 -9.80
CA GLY A 59 -12.21 0.67 -11.18
C GLY A 59 -11.24 1.30 -12.16
N LYS A 60 -10.15 1.92 -11.68
CA LYS A 60 -9.11 2.48 -12.57
C LYS A 60 -8.18 1.36 -13.05
N ASP A 61 -7.84 1.38 -14.34
CA ASP A 61 -6.84 0.49 -14.92
C ASP A 61 -5.41 0.89 -14.52
N ILE A 62 -4.48 -0.04 -14.69
CA ILE A 62 -3.08 0.20 -14.30
C ILE A 62 -2.42 1.31 -15.12
N LYS A 63 -2.79 1.50 -16.38
CA LYS A 63 -2.24 2.59 -17.21
C LYS A 63 -2.61 3.96 -16.68
N PHE A 64 -3.85 4.14 -16.22
CA PHE A 64 -4.28 5.37 -15.56
C PHE A 64 -3.49 5.61 -14.28
N ILE A 65 -3.36 4.57 -13.43
CA ILE A 65 -2.66 4.66 -12.14
C ILE A 65 -1.18 4.97 -12.37
N GLU A 66 -0.53 4.29 -13.31
CA GLU A 66 0.86 4.53 -13.71
C GLU A 66 1.09 5.99 -14.10
N LYS A 67 0.28 6.51 -15.03
CA LYS A 67 0.36 7.90 -15.47
C LYS A 67 0.29 8.86 -14.27
N LYS A 68 -0.71 8.69 -13.40
CA LYS A 68 -0.90 9.54 -12.22
C LYS A 68 0.23 9.41 -11.21
N TYR A 69 0.79 8.22 -11.06
CA TYR A 69 1.89 7.97 -10.14
C TYR A 69 3.20 8.64 -10.61
N PHE A 70 3.50 8.60 -11.92
CA PHE A 70 4.65 9.29 -12.51
C PHE A 70 4.52 10.82 -12.47
N GLU A 71 3.30 11.38 -12.45
CA GLU A 71 3.05 12.79 -12.19
C GLU A 71 3.27 13.15 -10.70
N LEU A 72 2.68 12.37 -9.80
CA LEU A 72 2.66 12.59 -8.34
C LEU A 72 4.04 12.53 -7.67
N ILE A 73 4.89 11.54 -8.04
CA ILE A 73 6.17 11.33 -7.36
C ILE A 73 7.10 12.55 -7.46
N PRO A 74 7.42 13.09 -8.65
CA PRO A 74 8.29 14.26 -8.78
C PRO A 74 7.74 15.47 -8.04
N ASP A 75 6.44 15.70 -8.09
CA ASP A 75 5.79 16.84 -7.45
C ASP A 75 5.93 16.80 -5.93
N ILE A 76 5.66 15.64 -5.31
CA ILE A 76 5.75 15.50 -3.86
C ILE A 76 7.20 15.49 -3.41
N MET A 77 8.02 14.65 -4.02
CA MET A 77 9.40 14.43 -3.55
C MET A 77 10.32 15.61 -3.90
N GLY A 78 10.00 16.37 -4.96
CA GLY A 78 10.68 17.60 -5.32
C GLY A 78 10.50 18.75 -4.31
N CYS A 79 9.52 18.68 -3.42
CA CYS A 79 9.34 19.67 -2.36
C CYS A 79 10.43 19.58 -1.30
N TRP A 80 11.03 20.73 -0.94
CA TRP A 80 12.12 20.80 0.05
C TRP A 80 11.64 20.72 1.50
N THR A 81 10.43 21.21 1.76
CA THR A 81 9.90 21.32 3.14
C THR A 81 8.87 20.22 3.41
N LYS A 82 8.79 19.81 4.67
CA LYS A 82 7.77 18.91 5.19
C LYS A 82 6.36 19.43 4.90
N ALA A 83 6.11 20.71 5.14
CA ALA A 83 4.82 21.35 4.89
C ALA A 83 4.47 21.35 3.39
N GLY A 84 5.47 21.66 2.53
CA GLY A 84 5.30 21.62 1.07
C GLY A 84 4.92 20.23 0.58
N LYS A 85 5.66 19.17 1.00
CA LYS A 85 5.34 17.77 0.68
C LYS A 85 3.92 17.40 1.10
N SER A 86 3.53 17.75 2.33
CA SER A 86 2.19 17.45 2.86
C SER A 86 1.08 18.17 2.11
N LYS A 87 1.31 19.44 1.71
CA LYS A 87 0.36 20.21 0.92
C LYS A 87 0.18 19.63 -0.48
N VAL A 88 1.28 19.27 -1.15
CA VAL A 88 1.22 18.66 -2.49
C VAL A 88 0.56 17.30 -2.44
N LEU A 89 0.89 16.45 -1.47
CA LEU A 89 0.22 15.16 -1.26
C LEU A 89 -1.29 15.34 -1.07
N LYS A 90 -1.71 16.31 -0.25
CA LYS A 90 -3.13 16.63 -0.03
C LYS A 90 -3.80 17.03 -1.34
N ASN A 91 -3.22 17.97 -2.08
CA ASN A 91 -3.79 18.44 -3.35
C ASN A 91 -3.94 17.32 -4.38
N HIS A 92 -2.93 16.43 -4.49
CA HIS A 92 -3.03 15.28 -5.38
C HIS A 92 -4.10 14.28 -4.92
N ALA A 93 -4.20 14.01 -3.61
CA ALA A 93 -5.25 13.13 -3.10
C ALA A 93 -6.65 13.70 -3.37
N GLU A 94 -6.87 14.99 -3.09
CA GLU A 94 -8.14 15.67 -3.38
C GLU A 94 -8.46 15.67 -4.89
N SER A 95 -7.47 15.89 -5.76
CA SER A 95 -7.65 15.84 -7.22
C SER A 95 -7.93 14.44 -7.75
N LEU A 96 -7.32 13.40 -7.18
CA LEU A 96 -7.48 12.02 -7.63
C LEU A 96 -8.79 11.37 -7.17
N PHE A 97 -9.17 11.66 -5.91
CA PHE A 97 -10.30 11.00 -5.27
C PHE A 97 -11.51 11.90 -5.14
N GLU A 98 -11.35 13.23 -5.35
CA GLU A 98 -12.42 14.21 -5.17
C GLU A 98 -13.04 14.08 -3.76
N ASN A 99 -14.36 14.24 -3.64
CA ASN A 99 -15.09 14.03 -2.39
C ASN A 99 -15.64 12.60 -2.25
N LYS A 100 -15.08 11.62 -2.99
CA LYS A 100 -15.55 10.23 -2.94
C LYS A 100 -15.34 9.64 -1.54
N LYS A 101 -16.37 8.98 -1.04
CA LYS A 101 -16.35 8.22 0.20
C LYS A 101 -16.16 6.73 -0.06
N PHE A 102 -16.03 5.95 0.99
CA PHE A 102 -15.72 4.54 0.94
C PHE A 102 -16.81 3.66 0.31
N ASP A 103 -18.04 4.13 0.24
CA ASP A 103 -19.15 3.51 -0.50
C ASP A 103 -18.99 3.58 -2.02
N SER A 104 -18.10 4.42 -2.52
CA SER A 104 -17.75 4.50 -3.96
C SER A 104 -16.84 3.34 -4.44
N PHE A 105 -16.26 2.56 -3.52
CA PHE A 105 -15.41 1.43 -3.90
C PHE A 105 -16.22 0.28 -4.48
N LEU A 106 -15.76 -0.25 -5.62
CA LEU A 106 -16.35 -1.40 -6.30
C LEU A 106 -15.92 -2.74 -5.69
N THR A 107 -14.80 -2.75 -4.97
CA THR A 107 -14.25 -3.92 -4.26
C THR A 107 -14.07 -3.58 -2.78
N LYS A 108 -14.26 -4.56 -1.89
CA LYS A 108 -13.97 -4.37 -0.46
C LYS A 108 -12.54 -3.89 -0.27
N THR A 109 -12.36 -2.80 0.46
CA THR A 109 -11.06 -2.11 0.56
C THR A 109 -10.70 -1.78 2.00
N GLY A 110 -9.42 -1.97 2.33
CA GLY A 110 -8.82 -1.53 3.58
C GLY A 110 -7.59 -0.64 3.34
N ILE A 111 -7.55 0.50 4.01
CA ILE A 111 -6.42 1.44 3.99
C ILE A 111 -5.84 1.51 5.39
N VAL A 112 -4.53 1.29 5.51
CA VAL A 112 -3.85 1.28 6.80
C VAL A 112 -3.16 2.60 7.06
N ALA A 113 -3.45 3.21 8.21
CA ALA A 113 -2.72 4.30 8.83
C ALA A 113 -2.36 3.94 10.27
N MET A 114 -1.64 4.80 10.95
CA MET A 114 -1.34 4.69 12.38
C MET A 114 -1.93 5.89 13.11
N ASN A 115 -2.71 5.62 14.18
CA ASN A 115 -3.06 6.65 15.14
C ASN A 115 -1.78 7.05 15.91
N TYR A 116 -1.43 8.33 15.83
CA TYR A 116 -0.17 8.82 16.39
C TYR A 116 -0.18 8.88 17.93
N GLU A 117 -1.29 9.28 18.51
CA GLU A 117 -1.42 9.46 19.95
C GLU A 117 -1.39 8.12 20.69
N TYR A 118 -2.18 7.16 20.21
CA TYR A 118 -2.30 5.83 20.86
C TYR A 118 -1.33 4.80 20.28
N GLN A 119 -0.52 5.13 19.26
CA GLN A 119 0.49 4.26 18.65
C GLN A 119 -0.07 2.90 18.22
N ARG A 120 -1.26 2.90 17.63
CA ARG A 120 -1.99 1.71 17.21
C ARG A 120 -2.47 1.80 15.75
N PRO A 121 -2.75 0.66 15.10
CA PRO A 121 -3.32 0.66 13.76
C PRO A 121 -4.63 1.45 13.71
N LEU A 122 -4.78 2.25 12.66
CA LEU A 122 -6.00 2.92 12.25
C LEU A 122 -6.33 2.44 10.85
N ILE A 123 -7.38 1.59 10.72
CA ILE A 123 -7.69 0.92 9.46
C ILE A 123 -9.03 1.42 8.96
N PHE A 124 -9.00 2.12 7.82
CA PHE A 124 -10.19 2.60 7.14
C PHE A 124 -10.74 1.50 6.25
N LYS A 125 -11.97 1.04 6.51
CA LYS A 125 -12.59 -0.08 5.81
C LYS A 125 -13.86 0.36 5.08
N SER A 126 -14.12 -0.22 3.91
CA SER A 126 -15.26 0.14 3.08
C SER A 126 -16.54 -0.64 3.42
N HIS A 127 -16.48 -1.73 4.18
CA HIS A 127 -17.59 -2.67 4.31
C HIS A 127 -17.90 -3.02 5.77
N VAL A 128 -19.18 -2.99 6.10
CA VAL A 128 -19.73 -3.21 7.47
C VAL A 128 -19.44 -4.61 8.02
N ASP A 129 -19.25 -5.60 7.15
CA ASP A 129 -18.95 -6.96 7.58
C ASP A 129 -17.60 -7.05 8.33
N ALA A 130 -16.68 -6.10 8.10
CA ALA A 130 -15.41 -5.99 8.81
C ALA A 130 -15.50 -5.24 10.16
N ALA A 131 -16.70 -5.00 10.69
CA ALA A 131 -16.93 -4.24 11.93
C ALA A 131 -16.71 -5.02 13.23
N TYR A 132 -16.36 -6.31 13.16
CA TYR A 132 -16.10 -7.17 14.34
C TYR A 132 -17.21 -7.08 15.43
N GLY A 133 -18.48 -7.14 15.00
CA GLY A 133 -19.65 -7.07 15.90
C GLY A 133 -20.18 -5.65 16.14
N LEU A 134 -19.47 -4.60 15.76
CA LEU A 134 -19.89 -3.20 15.92
C LEU A 134 -20.67 -2.67 14.70
N LYS A 135 -21.53 -3.50 14.10
CA LYS A 135 -22.23 -3.17 12.83
C LYS A 135 -23.12 -1.93 12.93
N ALA A 136 -23.79 -1.72 14.07
CA ALA A 136 -24.70 -0.60 14.27
C ALA A 136 -24.00 0.78 14.31
N SER A 137 -22.74 0.81 14.74
CA SER A 137 -21.92 2.03 14.81
C SER A 137 -20.85 2.10 13.74
N PHE A 138 -20.83 1.13 12.81
CA PHE A 138 -19.86 1.12 11.74
C PHE A 138 -20.16 2.23 10.73
N GLU A 139 -19.15 3.03 10.48
CA GLU A 139 -19.15 4.07 9.45
C GLU A 139 -18.01 3.77 8.46
N PRO A 140 -18.29 3.54 7.16
CA PRO A 140 -17.25 3.30 6.16
C PRO A 140 -16.16 4.38 6.20
N GLY A 141 -14.89 3.96 6.35
CA GLY A 141 -13.78 4.89 6.49
C GLY A 141 -13.91 5.88 7.66
N PHE A 142 -14.69 5.58 8.70
CA PHE A 142 -15.03 6.48 9.79
C PHE A 142 -15.72 7.79 9.33
N GLY A 143 -16.44 7.75 8.19
CA GLY A 143 -17.12 8.90 7.60
C GLY A 143 -16.22 9.82 6.76
N LEU A 144 -14.93 9.54 6.70
CA LEU A 144 -13.94 10.31 5.95
C LEU A 144 -14.04 10.07 4.43
N THR A 145 -13.47 10.98 3.66
CA THR A 145 -13.23 10.79 2.24
C THR A 145 -12.06 9.82 2.00
N ILE A 146 -12.01 9.22 0.81
CA ILE A 146 -10.87 8.40 0.39
C ILE A 146 -9.59 9.24 0.36
N ALA A 147 -9.67 10.51 -0.05
CA ALA A 147 -8.55 11.44 -0.07
C ALA A 147 -7.93 11.63 1.32
N GLU A 148 -8.74 11.84 2.36
CA GLU A 148 -8.27 11.99 3.74
C GLU A 148 -7.61 10.72 4.27
N ALA A 149 -8.21 9.56 4.03
CA ALA A 149 -7.65 8.27 4.44
C ALA A 149 -6.32 7.95 3.76
N VAL A 150 -6.23 8.20 2.44
CA VAL A 150 -4.99 8.02 1.66
C VAL A 150 -3.91 9.00 2.12
N GLN A 151 -4.26 10.28 2.35
CA GLN A 151 -3.33 11.26 2.89
C GLN A 151 -2.76 10.83 4.25
N ALA A 152 -3.61 10.32 5.14
CA ALA A 152 -3.21 9.80 6.45
C ALA A 152 -2.26 8.60 6.31
N SER A 153 -2.63 7.65 5.44
CA SER A 153 -1.83 6.46 5.15
C SER A 153 -0.44 6.78 4.58
N CYS A 154 -0.30 7.89 3.84
CA CYS A 154 0.96 8.32 3.21
C CYS A 154 1.77 9.34 4.03
N ALA A 155 1.32 9.72 5.22
CA ALA A 155 1.95 10.75 6.04
C ALA A 155 3.17 10.23 6.82
N ALA A 156 4.23 9.81 6.13
CA ALA A 156 5.46 9.28 6.72
C ALA A 156 6.18 10.34 7.56
N HIS A 157 5.77 10.45 8.83
CA HIS A 157 6.37 11.37 9.80
C HIS A 157 7.81 10.91 10.16
N PRO A 158 8.78 11.81 10.25
CA PRO A 158 8.73 13.27 10.17
C PRO A 158 9.00 13.86 8.77
N VAL A 159 9.02 13.05 7.71
CA VAL A 159 9.19 13.53 6.32
C VAL A 159 7.97 14.33 5.86
N PHE A 160 6.79 13.95 6.33
CA PHE A 160 5.51 14.65 6.16
C PHE A 160 4.98 15.18 7.50
N ASN A 161 4.00 16.07 7.45
CA ASN A 161 3.22 16.44 8.63
C ASN A 161 2.28 15.30 9.01
N LYS A 162 1.94 15.22 10.28
CA LYS A 162 0.82 14.42 10.77
C LYS A 162 -0.50 14.95 10.18
N VAL A 163 -1.48 14.09 10.02
CA VAL A 163 -2.79 14.42 9.46
C VAL A 163 -3.83 14.39 10.58
N LYS A 164 -4.55 15.50 10.73
CA LYS A 164 -5.68 15.61 11.64
C LYS A 164 -6.95 15.18 10.89
N LEU A 165 -7.70 14.25 11.46
CA LEU A 165 -8.89 13.64 10.88
C LEU A 165 -10.09 13.89 11.81
N GLU A 166 -11.18 14.40 11.27
CA GLU A 166 -12.44 14.57 12.00
C GLU A 166 -13.38 13.41 11.66
N THR A 167 -13.39 12.37 12.50
CA THR A 167 -14.20 11.17 12.27
C THR A 167 -15.63 11.34 12.74
N SER A 168 -16.57 10.63 12.14
CA SER A 168 -18.01 10.74 12.44
C SER A 168 -18.36 10.29 13.87
N ASN A 169 -17.63 9.32 14.43
CA ASN A 169 -18.03 8.66 15.68
C ASN A 169 -16.89 8.39 16.68
N GLN A 170 -15.64 8.76 16.35
CA GLN A 170 -14.48 8.56 17.21
C GLN A 170 -13.76 9.88 17.55
N GLY A 171 -14.38 11.03 17.24
CA GLY A 171 -13.80 12.34 17.45
C GLY A 171 -12.59 12.61 16.55
N THR A 172 -11.80 13.60 16.92
CA THR A 172 -10.57 13.96 16.20
C THR A 172 -9.48 12.91 16.42
N GLN A 173 -8.87 12.46 15.34
CA GLN A 173 -7.72 11.53 15.34
C GLN A 173 -6.50 12.20 14.71
N GLU A 174 -5.32 12.01 15.28
CA GLU A 174 -4.06 12.42 14.65
C GLU A 174 -3.39 11.19 14.06
N ALA A 175 -3.18 11.18 12.73
CA ALA A 175 -2.70 10.03 11.99
C ALA A 175 -1.34 10.28 11.34
N ILE A 176 -0.58 9.20 11.19
CA ILE A 176 0.65 9.12 10.39
C ILE A 176 0.62 7.86 9.52
N ASP A 177 1.65 7.71 8.67
CA ASP A 177 1.79 6.61 7.73
C ASP A 177 1.58 5.23 8.38
N GLY A 178 0.76 4.42 7.72
CA GLY A 178 0.45 3.06 8.16
C GLY A 178 1.65 2.11 8.17
N GLY A 179 2.71 2.45 7.46
CA GLY A 179 3.92 1.64 7.40
C GLY A 179 4.60 1.45 8.77
N PHE A 180 4.37 2.34 9.73
CA PHE A 180 4.89 2.18 11.10
C PHE A 180 4.23 1.02 11.87
N VAL A 181 3.02 0.60 11.48
CA VAL A 181 2.28 -0.50 12.15
C VAL A 181 2.09 -1.71 11.24
N ALA A 182 1.87 -1.51 9.95
CA ALA A 182 1.72 -2.57 8.96
C ALA A 182 2.11 -2.09 7.55
N ASN A 183 3.41 -2.00 7.29
CA ASN A 183 3.91 -1.65 5.96
C ASN A 183 3.51 -2.70 4.90
N ASN A 184 3.43 -3.96 5.31
CA ASN A 184 2.76 -5.05 4.61
C ASN A 184 1.41 -5.32 5.29
N PRO A 185 0.26 -5.00 4.67
CA PRO A 185 -1.05 -5.13 5.31
C PRO A 185 -1.66 -6.55 5.27
N THR A 186 -0.90 -7.56 4.83
CA THR A 186 -1.41 -8.91 4.56
C THR A 186 -2.10 -9.55 5.76
N LEU A 187 -1.51 -9.46 6.97
CA LEU A 187 -2.13 -10.04 8.17
C LEU A 187 -3.49 -9.42 8.50
N PHE A 188 -3.64 -8.09 8.31
CA PHE A 188 -4.92 -7.42 8.52
C PHE A 188 -5.97 -7.85 7.50
N ALA A 189 -5.58 -8.01 6.23
CA ALA A 189 -6.48 -8.47 5.18
C ALA A 189 -6.94 -9.91 5.42
N ILE A 190 -6.03 -10.83 5.79
CA ILE A 190 -6.35 -12.21 6.14
C ILE A 190 -7.26 -12.25 7.37
N MET A 191 -6.95 -11.46 8.40
CA MET A 191 -7.76 -11.39 9.62
C MET A 191 -9.18 -10.93 9.32
N ASP A 192 -9.35 -9.91 8.47
CA ASP A 192 -10.69 -9.46 8.05
C ASP A 192 -11.43 -10.55 7.27
N ALA A 193 -10.79 -11.19 6.30
CA ALA A 193 -11.41 -12.27 5.54
C ALA A 193 -11.82 -13.43 6.44
N ASN A 194 -10.91 -13.93 7.27
CA ASN A 194 -11.16 -15.11 8.09
C ASN A 194 -12.06 -14.81 9.31
N LYS A 195 -11.77 -13.75 10.10
CA LYS A 195 -12.47 -13.51 11.37
C LYS A 195 -13.72 -12.66 11.20
N ALA A 196 -13.73 -11.67 10.31
CA ALA A 196 -14.87 -10.78 10.13
C ALA A 196 -15.83 -11.29 9.06
N LEU A 197 -15.33 -11.61 7.87
CA LEU A 197 -16.14 -12.11 6.76
C LEU A 197 -16.47 -13.62 6.88
N LYS A 198 -15.84 -14.32 7.83
CA LYS A 198 -16.04 -15.77 8.07
C LYS A 198 -15.69 -16.67 6.89
N ILE A 199 -14.75 -16.24 6.05
CA ILE A 199 -14.25 -17.06 4.96
C ILE A 199 -13.33 -18.14 5.55
N PRO A 200 -13.56 -19.42 5.23
CA PRO A 200 -12.68 -20.51 5.64
C PRO A 200 -11.24 -20.28 5.13
N GLU A 201 -10.25 -20.59 5.94
CA GLU A 201 -8.84 -20.33 5.62
C GLU A 201 -8.41 -20.99 4.31
N GLU A 202 -8.84 -22.25 4.09
CA GLU A 202 -8.58 -23.02 2.88
C GLU A 202 -9.19 -22.44 1.59
N SER A 203 -10.19 -21.56 1.73
CA SER A 203 -10.83 -20.86 0.61
C SER A 203 -10.18 -19.50 0.30
N ILE A 204 -9.22 -19.05 1.11
CA ILE A 204 -8.53 -17.76 0.92
C ILE A 204 -7.30 -17.96 0.05
N SER A 205 -7.13 -17.08 -0.93
CA SER A 205 -5.91 -16.93 -1.73
C SER A 205 -5.42 -15.49 -1.65
N VAL A 206 -4.11 -15.30 -1.44
CA VAL A 206 -3.53 -13.97 -1.25
C VAL A 206 -2.43 -13.72 -2.27
N LEU A 207 -2.50 -12.60 -2.97
CA LEU A 207 -1.38 -12.02 -3.70
C LEU A 207 -0.88 -10.80 -2.92
N ASN A 208 0.33 -10.89 -2.38
CA ASN A 208 1.02 -9.73 -1.80
C ASN A 208 2.03 -9.19 -2.81
N VAL A 209 1.92 -7.89 -3.13
CA VAL A 209 2.88 -7.20 -3.99
C VAL A 209 3.61 -6.15 -3.18
N GLY A 210 4.92 -6.35 -3.06
CA GLY A 210 5.82 -5.41 -2.41
C GLY A 210 6.27 -4.30 -3.34
N VAL A 211 7.33 -3.61 -2.92
CA VAL A 211 7.96 -2.50 -3.65
C VAL A 211 9.40 -2.83 -4.11
N GLY A 212 9.80 -4.08 -3.93
CA GLY A 212 11.18 -4.56 -4.08
C GLY A 212 12.08 -4.17 -2.91
N ASN A 213 13.08 -4.99 -2.64
CA ASN A 213 14.12 -4.75 -1.65
C ASN A 213 15.41 -4.34 -2.37
N TYR A 214 15.97 -3.18 -2.05
CA TYR A 214 17.13 -2.61 -2.73
C TYR A 214 18.24 -2.29 -1.73
N VAL A 215 19.49 -2.41 -2.18
CA VAL A 215 20.64 -1.94 -1.42
C VAL A 215 20.54 -0.42 -1.24
N GLU A 216 20.78 0.06 -0.05
CA GLU A 216 20.85 1.49 0.21
C GLU A 216 22.08 2.10 -0.44
N LYS A 217 21.91 3.28 -1.06
CA LYS A 217 23.05 4.05 -1.56
C LYS A 217 23.94 4.46 -0.39
N PRO A 218 25.27 4.27 -0.47
CA PRO A 218 26.18 4.78 0.56
C PRO A 218 26.06 6.31 0.69
N ILE A 219 26.05 6.81 1.92
CA ILE A 219 26.00 8.23 2.20
C ILE A 219 27.42 8.77 2.11
N ASN A 220 27.71 9.64 1.14
CA ASN A 220 28.97 10.38 1.09
C ASN A 220 29.02 11.45 2.19
N PHE A 221 30.12 11.51 2.93
CA PHE A 221 30.31 12.08 4.28
C PHE A 221 30.41 13.62 4.35
N SER A 222 29.82 14.40 3.42
CA SER A 222 29.88 15.86 3.47
C SER A 222 28.53 16.53 3.62
N SER A 223 28.32 17.13 4.79
CA SER A 223 27.38 18.23 5.10
C SER A 223 26.09 17.96 5.90
N LYS A 224 25.42 19.06 6.33
CA LYS A 224 24.13 19.14 7.04
C LYS A 224 22.93 18.44 6.33
N ILE A 225 23.08 18.05 5.09
CA ILE A 225 22.15 17.19 4.31
C ILE A 225 22.11 15.78 4.92
N LEU A 226 23.18 15.37 5.60
CA LEU A 226 23.37 14.06 6.21
C LEU A 226 22.26 13.67 7.19
N SER A 227 21.78 14.61 8.02
CA SER A 227 20.75 14.29 9.04
C SER A 227 19.39 13.98 8.43
N LYS A 228 19.00 14.63 7.35
CA LYS A 228 17.73 14.36 6.65
C LYS A 228 17.78 13.04 5.89
N LEU A 229 18.90 12.74 5.22
CA LEU A 229 19.13 11.47 4.54
C LEU A 229 19.16 10.31 5.53
N ASN A 230 19.82 10.46 6.66
CA ASN A 230 19.83 9.45 7.73
C ASN A 230 18.43 9.17 8.28
N LEU A 231 17.59 10.20 8.40
CA LEU A 231 16.22 10.05 8.88
C LEU A 231 15.34 9.27 7.87
N VAL A 232 15.43 9.60 6.58
CA VAL A 232 14.72 8.87 5.52
C VAL A 232 15.16 7.41 5.47
N GLN A 233 16.47 7.14 5.61
CA GLN A 233 16.98 5.78 5.67
C GLN A 233 16.50 5.05 6.92
N LEU A 234 16.50 5.70 8.08
CA LEU A 234 15.99 5.09 9.32
C LEU A 234 14.51 4.71 9.20
N VAL A 235 13.68 5.63 8.70
CA VAL A 235 12.28 5.33 8.41
C VAL A 235 12.16 4.16 7.45
N GLY A 236 12.90 4.18 6.34
CA GLY A 236 12.93 3.08 5.37
C GLY A 236 13.29 1.72 5.99
N ARG A 237 14.28 1.68 6.88
CA ARG A 237 14.68 0.44 7.60
C ARG A 237 13.58 -0.06 8.53
N VAL A 238 12.91 0.84 9.26
CA VAL A 238 11.77 0.47 10.14
C VAL A 238 10.64 -0.13 9.30
N LEU A 239 10.29 0.50 8.17
CA LEU A 239 9.25 0.00 7.27
C LEU A 239 9.63 -1.36 6.67
N ASN A 240 10.88 -1.54 6.23
CA ASN A 240 11.35 -2.82 5.70
C ASN A 240 11.37 -3.91 6.78
N ALA A 241 11.81 -3.60 8.01
CA ALA A 241 11.77 -4.55 9.13
C ALA A 241 10.34 -4.99 9.44
N ASN A 242 9.37 -4.04 9.44
CA ASN A 242 7.96 -4.35 9.62
C ASN A 242 7.44 -5.27 8.48
N THR A 243 7.79 -4.99 7.22
CA THR A 243 7.44 -5.85 6.08
C THR A 243 7.95 -7.28 6.27
N ASN A 244 9.25 -7.43 6.54
CA ASN A 244 9.88 -8.74 6.69
C ASN A 244 9.29 -9.52 7.88
N THR A 245 9.02 -8.84 8.99
CA THR A 245 8.37 -9.43 10.17
C THR A 245 6.98 -9.94 9.80
N THR A 246 6.19 -9.15 9.08
CA THR A 246 4.85 -9.55 8.63
C THR A 246 4.91 -10.76 7.70
N GLU A 247 5.85 -10.79 6.75
CA GLU A 247 6.02 -11.94 5.84
C GLU A 247 6.37 -13.23 6.61
N ILE A 248 7.26 -13.12 7.59
CA ILE A 248 7.62 -14.27 8.46
C ILE A 248 6.40 -14.73 9.27
N LEU A 249 5.73 -13.81 9.96
CA LEU A 249 4.56 -14.12 10.79
C LEU A 249 3.43 -14.72 9.95
N THR A 250 3.18 -14.22 8.75
CA THR A 250 2.15 -14.74 7.87
C THR A 250 2.41 -16.19 7.51
N LYS A 251 3.66 -16.55 7.17
CA LYS A 251 4.03 -17.93 6.85
C LYS A 251 3.91 -18.89 8.05
N PHE A 252 4.23 -18.41 9.26
CA PHE A 252 4.13 -19.23 10.46
C PHE A 252 2.68 -19.39 10.96
N LEU A 253 1.88 -18.34 10.92
CA LEU A 253 0.51 -18.35 11.42
C LEU A 253 -0.47 -19.02 10.44
N TYR A 254 -0.16 -18.96 9.15
CA TYR A 254 -1.01 -19.46 8.08
C TYR A 254 -0.23 -20.35 7.10
N PRO A 255 0.35 -21.48 7.55
CA PRO A 255 1.22 -22.33 6.73
C PRO A 255 0.50 -23.00 5.55
N ASN A 256 -0.81 -23.16 5.65
CA ASN A 256 -1.65 -23.82 4.63
C ASN A 256 -2.37 -22.83 3.71
N LEU A 257 -2.23 -21.52 3.95
CA LEU A 257 -2.87 -20.52 3.13
C LEU A 257 -2.16 -20.39 1.77
N ASN A 258 -2.94 -20.28 0.70
CA ASN A 258 -2.39 -20.05 -0.63
C ASN A 258 -1.93 -18.61 -0.78
N ILE A 259 -0.65 -18.33 -0.50
CA ILE A 259 -0.05 -16.99 -0.53
C ILE A 259 1.07 -16.94 -1.55
N VAL A 260 0.98 -15.99 -2.49
CA VAL A 260 2.07 -15.61 -3.38
C VAL A 260 2.57 -14.22 -2.99
N ILE A 261 3.88 -14.09 -2.77
CA ILE A 261 4.54 -12.82 -2.41
C ILE A 261 5.48 -12.44 -3.56
N VAL A 262 5.24 -11.27 -4.17
CA VAL A 262 6.10 -10.69 -5.21
C VAL A 262 6.83 -9.50 -4.64
N ASN A 263 8.05 -9.73 -4.13
CA ASN A 263 8.87 -8.70 -3.45
C ASN A 263 10.36 -9.05 -3.56
N GLU A 264 10.90 -9.05 -4.78
CA GLU A 264 12.26 -9.49 -5.09
C GLU A 264 13.33 -8.61 -4.44
N THR A 265 14.49 -9.20 -4.17
CA THR A 265 15.67 -8.51 -3.63
C THR A 265 16.69 -8.23 -4.74
N PHE A 266 17.09 -6.97 -4.85
CA PHE A 266 18.05 -6.45 -5.83
C PHE A 266 19.32 -5.98 -5.11
N ALA A 267 20.30 -6.87 -5.02
CA ALA A 267 21.52 -6.66 -4.24
C ALA A 267 22.62 -5.85 -4.97
N GLN A 268 22.50 -5.68 -6.28
CA GLN A 268 23.51 -4.98 -7.07
C GLN A 268 23.46 -3.47 -6.82
N PRO A 269 24.62 -2.80 -6.69
CA PRO A 269 24.69 -1.35 -6.39
C PRO A 269 23.95 -0.44 -7.38
N GLU A 270 23.90 -0.84 -8.66
CA GLU A 270 23.19 -0.12 -9.71
C GLU A 270 21.67 -0.03 -9.47
N TYR A 271 21.09 -0.97 -8.74
CA TYR A 271 19.68 -0.93 -8.36
C TYR A 271 19.41 -0.09 -7.10
N GLY A 272 20.47 0.38 -6.42
CA GLY A 272 20.36 1.15 -5.19
C GLY A 272 19.40 2.34 -5.31
N THR A 273 18.40 2.39 -4.41
CA THR A 273 17.37 3.42 -4.38
C THR A 273 16.80 3.59 -2.98
N ASN A 274 15.94 4.58 -2.78
CA ASN A 274 15.23 4.82 -1.53
C ASN A 274 13.78 5.27 -1.78
N MET A 275 13.02 5.47 -0.70
CA MET A 275 11.60 5.82 -0.75
C MET A 275 11.27 7.23 -1.29
N VAL A 276 12.29 8.09 -1.49
CA VAL A 276 12.14 9.46 -2.00
C VAL A 276 12.84 9.66 -3.35
N GLU A 277 13.04 8.60 -4.11
CA GLU A 277 13.66 8.66 -5.45
C GLU A 277 12.81 9.52 -6.40
N THR A 278 13.47 10.40 -7.16
CA THR A 278 12.84 11.29 -8.15
C THR A 278 13.42 11.16 -9.55
N ASN A 279 14.54 10.45 -9.69
CA ASN A 279 15.17 10.27 -10.99
C ASN A 279 14.28 9.39 -11.89
N THR A 280 13.81 9.97 -12.99
CA THR A 280 12.87 9.31 -13.92
C THR A 280 13.42 8.01 -14.51
N ASP A 281 14.71 7.95 -14.83
CA ASP A 281 15.30 6.72 -15.40
C ASP A 281 15.39 5.63 -14.35
N LYS A 282 15.67 6.00 -13.08
CA LYS A 282 15.60 5.07 -11.96
C LYS A 282 14.18 4.57 -11.74
N LEU A 283 13.16 5.43 -11.77
CA LEU A 283 11.77 5.04 -11.66
C LEU A 283 11.36 4.08 -12.79
N LYS A 284 11.74 4.35 -14.04
CA LYS A 284 11.53 3.43 -15.17
C LYS A 284 12.22 2.09 -14.97
N LEU A 285 13.44 2.10 -14.41
CA LEU A 285 14.16 0.88 -14.07
C LEU A 285 13.38 0.06 -13.03
N LEU A 286 12.90 0.69 -11.94
CA LEU A 286 12.10 0.00 -10.93
C LEU A 286 10.82 -0.60 -11.50
N TYR A 287 10.13 0.12 -12.39
CA TYR A 287 8.96 -0.39 -13.10
C TYR A 287 9.29 -1.64 -13.92
N ARG A 288 10.40 -1.61 -14.68
CA ARG A 288 10.87 -2.79 -15.44
C ARG A 288 11.19 -3.96 -14.53
N LEU A 289 11.89 -3.73 -13.40
CA LEU A 289 12.17 -4.77 -12.40
C LEU A 289 10.88 -5.39 -11.83
N GLY A 290 9.83 -4.61 -11.66
CA GLY A 290 8.51 -5.12 -11.28
C GLY A 290 7.94 -6.08 -12.32
N ARG A 291 8.01 -5.73 -13.59
CA ARG A 291 7.57 -6.60 -14.70
C ARG A 291 8.38 -7.91 -14.76
N GLU A 292 9.71 -7.81 -14.60
CA GLU A 292 10.59 -8.97 -14.55
C GLU A 292 10.28 -9.87 -13.34
N SER A 293 9.94 -9.28 -12.19
CA SER A 293 9.55 -10.03 -11.00
C SER A 293 8.22 -10.75 -11.20
N PHE A 294 7.25 -10.13 -11.90
CA PHE A 294 6.04 -10.82 -12.30
C PHE A 294 6.35 -12.07 -13.13
N ALA A 295 7.16 -11.93 -14.18
CA ALA A 295 7.51 -13.03 -15.06
C ALA A 295 8.16 -14.22 -14.33
N LYS A 296 8.98 -13.95 -13.31
CA LYS A 296 9.58 -15.02 -12.46
C LYS A 296 8.53 -15.76 -11.62
N ASN A 297 7.45 -15.08 -11.23
CA ASN A 297 6.42 -15.60 -10.35
C ASN A 297 5.12 -15.94 -11.11
N GLU A 298 5.07 -15.80 -12.45
CA GLU A 298 3.87 -15.92 -13.27
C GLU A 298 3.13 -17.22 -13.05
N LYS A 299 3.85 -18.35 -13.00
CA LYS A 299 3.24 -19.67 -12.76
C LYS A 299 2.50 -19.73 -11.43
N GLN A 300 3.11 -19.24 -10.35
CA GLN A 300 2.49 -19.24 -9.01
C GLN A 300 1.30 -18.28 -8.96
N ILE A 301 1.44 -17.10 -9.58
CA ILE A 301 0.38 -16.10 -9.67
C ILE A 301 -0.81 -16.68 -10.44
N THR A 302 -0.60 -17.30 -11.61
CA THR A 302 -1.67 -17.88 -12.43
C THR A 302 -2.46 -18.94 -11.64
N GLN A 303 -1.80 -19.72 -10.80
CA GLN A 303 -2.45 -20.71 -9.93
C GLN A 303 -3.41 -20.11 -8.90
N LEU A 304 -3.29 -18.81 -8.55
CA LEU A 304 -4.26 -18.13 -7.67
C LEU A 304 -5.61 -17.90 -8.37
N PHE A 305 -5.60 -17.88 -9.70
CA PHE A 305 -6.79 -17.57 -10.52
C PHE A 305 -7.39 -18.80 -11.23
N ALA A 306 -6.71 -19.93 -11.09
CA ALA A 306 -7.16 -21.23 -11.60
C ALA A 306 -8.31 -21.81 -10.76
#